data_e23d64ffd0905b0381359156fab39871
#
_entry.id   e23d64ffd0905b0381359156fab39871
#
_cell.length_a   1.000
_cell.length_b   1.000
_cell.length_c   1.000
_cell.angle_alpha   90.00
_cell.angle_beta   90.00
_cell.angle_gamma   90.00
#
_symmetry.space_group_name_H-M   'P 1'
#
loop_
_entity.id
_entity.type
_entity.pdbx_description
1 polymer ?
#
loop_
_entity_poly.entity_id
_entity_poly.type
_entity_poly.pdbx_seq_one_letter_code
_entity_poly.pdbx_strand_id
1 'polypeptide(L)'
;MDLQELLENARRNEALLRRLQAFELQLLSCQTWSDFLILVLEGLPEQFDLEAVTLKVCDPDGDLKASMLQSLDLEQGFLLNQLEFQSRVPVISAGPVEPPPPWHSALALPLLRNGVYLGQLRLYAATVNRFQSGMATDFMQHLAAVIAACLVMVRQAEEQARLALTDPLTGAENRRGFERAYRREWSRGQRQYHVFAMILLDLDHFKQVNDVHGHGTGDRVLKGLCQTLRSIMRPTDHLGRLGGEEFAILLPGCQPEQLETVVSRIRQSIRDMQVMNDDRQTVRMTASGSYVCITPRPHQQLELRQIVKHLDICLYRAKHEGRDRFICAGQ
;
A
#
# COMPACT_ATOMS: atom_id res chain seq x y z
N MET A 1 46.65 -26.50 13.82
CA MET A 1 45.40 -25.92 14.38
C MET A 1 45.29 -26.46 15.78
N ASP A 2 45.42 -25.58 16.76
CA ASP A 2 45.36 -25.95 18.18
C ASP A 2 43.91 -26.26 18.60
N LEU A 3 43.72 -27.15 19.59
CA LEU A 3 42.41 -27.53 20.11
C LEU A 3 41.62 -26.31 20.64
N GLN A 4 42.33 -25.33 21.19
CA GLN A 4 41.74 -24.08 21.64
C GLN A 4 41.17 -23.26 20.46
N GLU A 5 41.92 -23.15 19.37
CA GLU A 5 41.51 -22.47 18.14
C GLU A 5 40.26 -23.13 17.49
N LEU A 6 40.20 -24.47 17.53
CA LEU A 6 39.03 -25.24 17.09
C LEU A 6 37.82 -24.97 17.96
N LEU A 7 37.98 -24.93 19.29
CA LEU A 7 36.87 -24.64 20.21
C LEU A 7 36.37 -23.19 20.09
N GLU A 8 37.26 -22.23 19.90
CA GLU A 8 36.87 -20.83 19.67
C GLU A 8 36.09 -20.66 18.34
N ASN A 9 36.56 -21.30 17.28
CA ASN A 9 35.88 -21.28 15.99
C ASN A 9 34.50 -21.96 16.06
N ALA A 10 34.39 -23.08 16.78
CA ALA A 10 33.12 -23.75 17.00
C ALA A 10 32.11 -22.86 17.75
N ARG A 11 32.58 -22.18 18.84
CA ARG A 11 31.74 -21.23 19.60
C ARG A 11 31.28 -20.04 18.76
N ARG A 12 32.17 -19.49 17.93
CA ARG A 12 31.83 -18.38 17.01
C ARG A 12 30.77 -18.80 15.99
N ASN A 13 30.94 -19.98 15.40
CA ASN A 13 29.98 -20.54 14.44
C ASN A 13 28.60 -20.81 15.09
N GLU A 14 28.60 -21.37 16.32
CA GLU A 14 27.36 -21.58 17.06
C GLU A 14 26.66 -20.25 17.38
N ALA A 15 27.37 -19.23 17.82
CA ALA A 15 26.80 -17.92 18.08
C ALA A 15 26.25 -17.27 16.82
N LEU A 16 26.95 -17.39 15.69
CA LEU A 16 26.50 -16.89 14.39
C LEU A 16 25.23 -17.64 13.95
N LEU A 17 25.18 -18.95 14.10
CA LEU A 17 24.01 -19.75 13.74
C LEU A 17 22.77 -19.37 14.58
N ARG A 18 22.94 -19.13 15.88
CA ARG A 18 21.84 -18.66 16.75
C ARG A 18 21.32 -17.29 16.32
N ARG A 19 22.23 -16.37 15.98
CA ARG A 19 21.87 -15.04 15.45
C ARG A 19 21.09 -15.15 14.15
N LEU A 20 21.51 -16.02 13.23
CA LEU A 20 20.81 -16.27 11.98
C LEU A 20 19.41 -16.81 12.22
N GLN A 21 19.28 -17.86 13.02
CA GLN A 21 17.96 -18.47 13.32
C GLN A 21 17.00 -17.44 13.92
N ALA A 22 17.49 -16.58 14.82
CA ALA A 22 16.68 -15.52 15.40
C ALA A 22 16.23 -14.51 14.32
N PHE A 23 17.12 -14.12 13.41
CA PHE A 23 16.81 -13.22 12.31
C PHE A 23 15.83 -13.84 11.29
N GLU A 24 15.99 -15.11 10.97
CA GLU A 24 15.09 -15.86 10.09
C GLU A 24 13.66 -15.91 10.67
N LEU A 25 13.52 -16.13 11.98
CA LEU A 25 12.22 -16.10 12.63
C LEU A 25 11.56 -14.71 12.55
N GLN A 26 12.34 -13.64 12.68
CA GLN A 26 11.83 -12.29 12.48
C GLN A 26 11.39 -12.07 11.02
N LEU A 27 12.19 -12.50 10.03
CA LEU A 27 11.83 -12.42 8.61
C LEU A 27 10.51 -13.16 8.32
N LEU A 28 10.35 -14.36 8.85
CA LEU A 28 9.15 -15.17 8.66
C LEU A 28 7.91 -14.58 9.32
N SER A 29 8.07 -13.67 10.28
CA SER A 29 6.96 -12.97 10.92
C SER A 29 6.50 -11.71 10.18
N CYS A 30 7.26 -11.22 9.20
CA CYS A 30 6.91 -10.04 8.41
C CYS A 30 5.63 -10.29 7.60
N GLN A 31 4.68 -9.36 7.70
CA GLN A 31 3.43 -9.40 6.94
C GLN A 31 3.26 -8.21 6.00
N THR A 32 4.06 -7.16 6.20
CA THR A 32 4.01 -5.92 5.40
C THR A 32 5.36 -5.64 4.73
N TRP A 33 5.33 -4.86 3.65
CA TRP A 33 6.55 -4.37 3.02
C TRP A 33 7.41 -3.54 3.97
N SER A 34 6.78 -2.73 4.81
CA SER A 34 7.48 -1.91 5.81
C SER A 34 8.31 -2.78 6.75
N ASP A 35 7.70 -3.79 7.39
CA ASP A 35 8.39 -4.70 8.31
C ASP A 35 9.56 -5.42 7.62
N PHE A 36 9.31 -5.94 6.41
CA PHE A 36 10.30 -6.68 5.64
C PHE A 36 11.49 -5.79 5.24
N LEU A 37 11.24 -4.59 4.71
CA LEU A 37 12.29 -3.70 4.25
C LEU A 37 13.14 -3.14 5.40
N ILE A 38 12.52 -2.74 6.50
CA ILE A 38 13.24 -2.31 7.71
C ILE A 38 14.16 -3.44 8.18
N LEU A 39 13.63 -4.65 8.29
CA LEU A 39 14.42 -5.78 8.77
C LEU A 39 15.59 -6.13 7.83
N VAL A 40 15.37 -6.12 6.51
CA VAL A 40 16.42 -6.46 5.53
C VAL A 40 17.43 -5.33 5.36
N LEU A 41 17.00 -4.06 5.31
CA LEU A 41 17.88 -2.94 4.97
C LEU A 41 18.56 -2.30 6.18
N GLU A 42 17.98 -2.39 7.37
CA GLU A 42 18.52 -1.87 8.62
C GLU A 42 18.89 -2.99 9.60
N GLY A 43 17.98 -3.94 9.82
CA GLY A 43 18.21 -5.01 10.78
C GLY A 43 19.35 -5.96 10.38
N LEU A 44 19.51 -6.26 9.09
CA LEU A 44 20.61 -7.12 8.63
C LEU A 44 21.97 -6.47 8.85
N PRO A 45 22.23 -5.19 8.50
CA PRO A 45 23.44 -4.49 8.85
C PRO A 45 23.76 -4.54 10.34
N GLU A 46 22.79 -4.20 11.18
CA GLU A 46 22.95 -4.19 12.64
C GLU A 46 23.26 -5.58 13.20
N GLN A 47 22.52 -6.60 12.76
CA GLN A 47 22.65 -7.96 13.26
C GLN A 47 23.96 -8.65 12.87
N PHE A 48 24.54 -8.29 11.72
CA PHE A 48 25.69 -8.96 11.15
C PHE A 48 26.92 -8.05 10.98
N ASP A 49 26.94 -6.89 11.64
CA ASP A 49 28.03 -5.90 11.59
C ASP A 49 28.42 -5.54 10.15
N LEU A 50 27.42 -5.18 9.33
CA LEU A 50 27.61 -4.71 7.96
C LEU A 50 27.44 -3.20 7.91
N GLU A 51 28.13 -2.53 7.01
CA GLU A 51 28.03 -1.08 6.86
C GLU A 51 26.82 -0.67 6.02
N ALA A 52 26.44 -1.49 5.06
CA ALA A 52 25.23 -1.26 4.26
C ALA A 52 24.72 -2.54 3.60
N VAL A 53 23.45 -2.50 3.24
CA VAL A 53 22.79 -3.52 2.42
C VAL A 53 22.00 -2.81 1.34
N THR A 54 22.02 -3.35 0.11
CA THR A 54 21.14 -2.90 -0.96
C THR A 54 20.38 -4.08 -1.56
N LEU A 55 19.14 -3.81 -1.96
CA LEU A 55 18.23 -4.78 -2.55
C LEU A 55 17.88 -4.34 -3.97
N LYS A 56 18.26 -5.13 -4.98
CA LYS A 56 17.80 -4.96 -6.36
C LYS A 56 16.73 -5.96 -6.65
N VAL A 57 15.58 -5.49 -7.10
CA VAL A 57 14.40 -6.34 -7.34
C VAL A 57 14.03 -6.32 -8.82
N CYS A 58 13.75 -7.50 -9.36
CA CYS A 58 13.22 -7.66 -10.70
C CYS A 58 11.72 -7.32 -10.69
N ASP A 59 11.36 -6.24 -11.37
CA ASP A 59 9.99 -5.70 -11.41
C ASP A 59 9.66 -5.23 -12.84
N PRO A 60 9.41 -6.17 -13.78
CA PRO A 60 9.19 -5.84 -15.19
C PRO A 60 7.93 -4.99 -15.42
N ASP A 61 6.92 -5.18 -14.60
CA ASP A 61 5.60 -4.53 -14.75
C ASP A 61 5.45 -3.27 -13.87
N GLY A 62 6.38 -3.02 -12.94
CA GLY A 62 6.32 -1.90 -12.01
C GLY A 62 5.36 -2.08 -10.84
N ASP A 63 4.69 -3.22 -10.74
CA ASP A 63 3.67 -3.50 -9.74
C ASP A 63 4.24 -3.62 -8.33
N LEU A 64 5.44 -4.22 -8.22
CA LEU A 64 6.09 -4.43 -6.94
C LEU A 64 6.54 -3.10 -6.33
N LYS A 65 7.12 -2.22 -7.17
CA LYS A 65 7.49 -0.85 -6.78
C LYS A 65 6.27 -0.08 -6.29
N ALA A 66 5.18 -0.12 -7.04
CA ALA A 66 3.94 0.56 -6.66
C ALA A 66 3.39 0.04 -5.32
N SER A 67 3.39 -1.27 -5.12
CA SER A 67 2.95 -1.92 -3.88
C SER A 67 3.83 -1.51 -2.68
N MET A 68 5.15 -1.55 -2.83
CA MET A 68 6.09 -1.15 -1.77
C MET A 68 5.93 0.33 -1.40
N LEU A 69 5.82 1.22 -2.40
CA LEU A 69 5.65 2.66 -2.17
C LEU A 69 4.34 3.00 -1.45
N GLN A 70 3.27 2.23 -1.67
CA GLN A 70 2.00 2.42 -0.97
C GLN A 70 2.04 1.98 0.51
N SER A 71 2.93 1.07 0.85
CA SER A 71 3.08 0.52 2.21
C SER A 71 4.08 1.28 3.07
N LEU A 72 4.96 2.10 2.45
CA LEU A 72 5.97 2.88 3.17
C LEU A 72 5.42 4.26 3.56
N ASP A 73 5.59 4.62 4.83
CA ASP A 73 5.30 5.96 5.33
C ASP A 73 6.39 6.96 4.90
N LEU A 74 6.07 8.27 4.95
CA LEU A 74 7.00 9.36 4.61
C LEU A 74 8.30 9.31 5.42
N GLU A 75 8.25 8.84 6.65
CA GLU A 75 9.42 8.68 7.54
C GLU A 75 10.34 7.55 7.09
N GLN A 76 9.85 6.61 6.30
CA GLN A 76 10.59 5.45 5.79
C GLN A 76 11.14 5.67 4.37
N GLY A 77 10.95 6.86 3.82
CA GLY A 77 11.39 7.20 2.45
C GLY A 77 12.90 7.04 2.22
N PHE A 78 13.71 7.07 3.29
CA PHE A 78 15.16 6.85 3.19
C PHE A 78 15.52 5.41 2.78
N LEU A 79 14.67 4.41 3.07
CA LEU A 79 14.87 3.02 2.65
C LEU A 79 14.87 2.89 1.12
N LEU A 80 14.20 3.80 0.42
CA LEU A 80 14.14 3.80 -1.04
C LEU A 80 15.51 4.00 -1.69
N ASN A 81 16.47 4.65 -1.01
CA ASN A 81 17.82 4.84 -1.52
C ASN A 81 18.62 3.52 -1.59
N GLN A 82 18.19 2.50 -0.85
CA GLN A 82 18.80 1.19 -0.80
C GLN A 82 18.07 0.16 -1.68
N LEU A 83 16.99 0.60 -2.37
CA LEU A 83 16.16 -0.21 -3.24
C LEU A 83 16.36 0.19 -4.70
N GLU A 84 16.62 -0.77 -5.57
CA GLU A 84 16.64 -0.58 -7.01
C GLU A 84 15.61 -1.50 -7.66
N PHE A 85 14.73 -0.93 -8.49
CA PHE A 85 13.75 -1.67 -9.28
C PHE A 85 14.16 -1.65 -10.75
N GLN A 86 14.26 -2.81 -11.37
CA GLN A 86 14.67 -2.96 -12.76
C GLN A 86 13.75 -3.97 -13.47
N SER A 87 13.45 -3.72 -14.74
CA SER A 87 12.69 -4.67 -15.58
C SER A 87 13.45 -5.98 -15.76
N ARG A 88 14.78 -5.92 -15.73
CA ARG A 88 15.68 -7.08 -15.71
C ARG A 88 16.86 -6.81 -14.82
N VAL A 89 17.04 -7.67 -13.83
CA VAL A 89 18.26 -7.68 -13.00
C VAL A 89 19.17 -8.78 -13.56
N PRO A 90 20.44 -8.49 -13.88
CA PRO A 90 21.37 -9.51 -14.34
C PRO A 90 21.48 -10.65 -13.34
N VAL A 91 21.34 -11.88 -13.80
CA VAL A 91 21.52 -13.06 -12.97
C VAL A 91 23.00 -13.15 -12.57
N ILE A 92 23.23 -13.29 -11.29
CA ILE A 92 24.58 -13.39 -10.71
C ILE A 92 24.76 -14.71 -9.98
N SER A 93 26.00 -15.14 -9.84
CA SER A 93 26.36 -16.17 -8.88
C SER A 93 26.65 -15.53 -7.53
N ALA A 94 26.41 -16.27 -6.45
CA ALA A 94 26.80 -15.82 -5.12
C ALA A 94 28.33 -15.70 -5.01
N GLY A 95 28.82 -14.57 -4.58
CA GLY A 95 30.25 -14.35 -4.42
C GLY A 95 30.66 -12.90 -4.23
N PRO A 96 31.96 -12.67 -3.95
CA PRO A 96 32.52 -11.33 -3.84
C PRO A 96 32.36 -10.56 -5.16
N VAL A 97 32.06 -9.27 -5.03
CA VAL A 97 31.95 -8.32 -6.15
C VAL A 97 32.71 -7.04 -5.81
N GLU A 98 33.07 -6.27 -6.83
CA GLU A 98 33.71 -4.98 -6.63
C GLU A 98 32.74 -4.00 -5.95
N PRO A 99 33.08 -3.44 -4.79
CA PRO A 99 32.23 -2.50 -4.09
C PRO A 99 32.35 -1.10 -4.69
N PRO A 100 31.26 -0.31 -4.71
CA PRO A 100 31.38 1.12 -4.97
C PRO A 100 31.99 1.84 -3.75
N PRO A 101 32.68 2.98 -3.93
CA PRO A 101 33.14 3.79 -2.81
C PRO A 101 31.96 4.21 -1.92
N PRO A 102 32.13 4.29 -0.59
CA PRO A 102 33.38 4.18 0.18
C PRO A 102 33.72 2.76 0.69
N TRP A 103 33.00 1.74 0.23
CA TRP A 103 33.13 0.37 0.73
C TRP A 103 34.40 -0.31 0.21
N HIS A 104 34.94 -1.26 1.00
CA HIS A 104 36.20 -1.95 0.66
C HIS A 104 35.98 -3.43 0.29
N SER A 105 34.85 -4.03 0.65
CA SER A 105 34.47 -5.34 0.16
C SER A 105 32.95 -5.44 0.01
N ALA A 106 32.49 -6.25 -0.93
CA ALA A 106 31.08 -6.52 -1.13
C ALA A 106 30.82 -7.99 -1.49
N LEU A 107 29.67 -8.48 -1.06
CA LEU A 107 29.16 -9.81 -1.40
C LEU A 107 27.81 -9.64 -2.12
N ALA A 108 27.68 -10.25 -3.28
CA ALA A 108 26.42 -10.29 -4.01
C ALA A 108 25.80 -11.69 -3.88
N LEU A 109 24.53 -11.72 -3.57
CA LEU A 109 23.74 -12.93 -3.34
C LEU A 109 22.50 -12.91 -4.23
N PRO A 110 22.29 -13.93 -5.07
CA PRO A 110 21.08 -14.04 -5.87
C PRO A 110 19.87 -14.37 -4.99
N LEU A 111 18.76 -13.72 -5.23
CA LEU A 111 17.48 -14.04 -4.61
C LEU A 111 16.70 -14.96 -5.55
N LEU A 112 16.70 -16.25 -5.20
CA LEU A 112 16.07 -17.30 -6.00
C LEU A 112 14.94 -17.96 -5.22
N ARG A 113 13.80 -18.17 -5.88
CA ARG A 113 12.69 -18.94 -5.34
C ARG A 113 12.15 -19.88 -6.41
N ASN A 114 12.19 -21.21 -6.15
CA ASN A 114 11.73 -22.24 -7.08
C ASN A 114 12.31 -22.08 -8.50
N GLY A 115 13.60 -21.75 -8.60
CA GLY A 115 14.28 -21.51 -9.88
C GLY A 115 13.99 -20.15 -10.54
N VAL A 116 13.10 -19.34 -9.98
CA VAL A 116 12.82 -17.98 -10.47
C VAL A 116 13.76 -16.98 -9.81
N TYR A 117 14.41 -16.17 -10.61
CA TYR A 117 15.29 -15.09 -10.16
C TYR A 117 14.47 -13.86 -9.85
N LEU A 118 14.47 -13.44 -8.58
CA LEU A 118 13.72 -12.31 -8.06
C LEU A 118 14.54 -11.03 -7.97
N GLY A 119 15.87 -11.16 -7.99
CA GLY A 119 16.77 -10.04 -7.82
C GLY A 119 18.08 -10.43 -7.12
N GLN A 120 18.73 -9.46 -6.51
CA GLN A 120 19.98 -9.65 -5.77
C GLN A 120 20.02 -8.82 -4.50
N LEU A 121 20.61 -9.41 -3.47
CA LEU A 121 21.01 -8.74 -2.24
C LEU A 121 22.50 -8.43 -2.32
N ARG A 122 22.92 -7.23 -1.95
CA ARG A 122 24.34 -6.87 -1.82
C ARG A 122 24.62 -6.42 -0.41
N LEU A 123 25.68 -7.01 0.15
CA LEU A 123 26.19 -6.72 1.49
C LEU A 123 27.51 -5.99 1.34
N TYR A 124 27.71 -4.92 2.10
CA TYR A 124 28.90 -4.07 2.02
C TYR A 124 29.64 -4.03 3.36
N ALA A 125 30.97 -4.00 3.29
CA ALA A 125 31.84 -3.92 4.45
C ALA A 125 33.01 -2.94 4.25
N ALA A 126 33.37 -2.25 5.33
CA ALA A 126 34.53 -1.36 5.36
C ALA A 126 35.88 -2.12 5.39
N THR A 127 35.88 -3.36 5.84
CA THR A 127 37.06 -4.19 5.89
C THR A 127 37.34 -4.87 4.56
N VAL A 128 38.56 -4.72 4.03
CA VAL A 128 38.97 -5.24 2.70
C VAL A 128 38.80 -6.75 2.57
N ASN A 129 38.97 -7.50 3.65
CA ASN A 129 39.05 -8.97 3.62
C ASN A 129 37.80 -9.65 4.18
N ARG A 130 36.68 -8.93 4.34
CA ARG A 130 35.46 -9.54 4.91
C ARG A 130 34.82 -10.56 3.96
N PHE A 131 34.79 -10.24 2.68
CA PHE A 131 34.25 -11.12 1.65
C PHE A 131 35.36 -11.48 0.65
N GLN A 132 35.93 -12.67 0.79
CA GLN A 132 37.02 -13.15 -0.06
C GLN A 132 36.60 -14.30 -0.94
N SER A 133 37.28 -14.48 -2.07
CA SER A 133 37.11 -15.65 -2.94
C SER A 133 37.51 -16.92 -2.18
N GLY A 134 36.65 -17.95 -2.26
CA GLY A 134 36.85 -19.21 -1.53
C GLY A 134 36.27 -19.24 -0.11
N MET A 135 35.64 -18.17 0.36
CA MET A 135 34.87 -18.17 1.59
C MET A 135 33.63 -19.06 1.46
N ALA A 136 33.32 -19.83 2.50
CA ALA A 136 32.08 -20.61 2.53
C ALA A 136 30.87 -19.66 2.54
N THR A 137 30.22 -19.53 1.39
CA THR A 137 29.07 -18.63 1.21
C THR A 137 27.73 -19.33 1.50
N ASP A 138 27.75 -20.62 1.82
CA ASP A 138 26.55 -21.46 2.00
C ASP A 138 25.56 -20.85 3.00
N PHE A 139 26.11 -20.32 4.07
CA PHE A 139 25.36 -19.65 5.12
C PHE A 139 24.64 -18.37 4.63
N MET A 140 25.34 -17.54 3.88
CA MET A 140 24.78 -16.32 3.31
C MET A 140 23.83 -16.62 2.15
N GLN A 141 24.09 -17.71 1.41
CA GLN A 141 23.17 -18.20 0.37
C GLN A 141 21.87 -18.71 0.99
N HIS A 142 21.94 -19.41 2.13
CA HIS A 142 20.76 -19.84 2.88
C HIS A 142 19.93 -18.62 3.33
N LEU A 143 20.57 -17.61 3.93
CA LEU A 143 19.89 -16.37 4.30
C LEU A 143 19.24 -15.67 3.10
N ALA A 144 19.92 -15.59 1.97
CA ALA A 144 19.37 -15.03 0.74
C ALA A 144 18.16 -15.82 0.25
N ALA A 145 18.18 -17.15 0.37
CA ALA A 145 17.02 -18.00 0.03
C ALA A 145 15.83 -17.74 0.96
N VAL A 146 16.07 -17.53 2.27
CA VAL A 146 15.02 -17.16 3.24
C VAL A 146 14.47 -15.77 2.91
N ILE A 147 15.32 -14.78 2.65
CA ILE A 147 14.89 -13.43 2.24
C ILE A 147 14.06 -13.50 0.96
N ALA A 148 14.48 -14.29 -0.04
CA ALA A 148 13.72 -14.48 -1.29
C ALA A 148 12.35 -15.12 -1.02
N ALA A 149 12.28 -16.07 -0.10
CA ALA A 149 11.02 -16.70 0.31
C ALA A 149 10.08 -15.68 0.99
N CYS A 150 10.62 -14.90 1.93
CA CYS A 150 9.86 -13.87 2.65
C CYS A 150 9.39 -12.75 1.72
N LEU A 151 10.20 -12.33 0.75
CA LEU A 151 9.79 -11.36 -0.27
C LEU A 151 8.53 -11.83 -1.03
N VAL A 152 8.49 -13.10 -1.43
CA VAL A 152 7.30 -13.67 -2.08
C VAL A 152 6.12 -13.76 -1.13
N MET A 153 6.34 -14.16 0.13
CA MET A 153 5.28 -14.27 1.15
C MET A 153 4.66 -12.91 1.45
N VAL A 154 5.47 -11.88 1.66
CA VAL A 154 5.00 -10.50 1.91
C VAL A 154 4.25 -9.96 0.70
N ARG A 155 4.76 -10.18 -0.53
CA ARG A 155 4.04 -9.82 -1.75
C ARG A 155 2.66 -10.45 -1.81
N GLN A 156 2.55 -11.74 -1.50
CA GLN A 156 1.27 -12.45 -1.49
C GLN A 156 0.33 -11.94 -0.38
N ALA A 157 0.86 -11.69 0.82
CA ALA A 157 0.08 -11.15 1.92
C ALA A 157 -0.48 -9.75 1.61
N GLU A 158 0.35 -8.85 1.08
CA GLU A 158 -0.06 -7.51 0.66
C GLU A 158 -1.09 -7.55 -0.49
N GLU A 159 -0.89 -8.42 -1.48
CA GLU A 159 -1.86 -8.58 -2.56
C GLU A 159 -3.19 -9.14 -2.05
N GLN A 160 -3.17 -10.13 -1.15
CA GLN A 160 -4.38 -10.64 -0.51
C GLN A 160 -5.06 -9.55 0.33
N ALA A 161 -4.29 -8.75 1.08
CA ALA A 161 -4.82 -7.63 1.83
C ALA A 161 -5.45 -6.58 0.91
N ARG A 162 -4.81 -6.27 -0.22
CA ARG A 162 -5.31 -5.37 -1.25
C ARG A 162 -6.63 -5.89 -1.85
N LEU A 163 -6.67 -7.14 -2.27
CA LEU A 163 -7.89 -7.76 -2.80
C LEU A 163 -9.02 -7.84 -1.77
N ALA A 164 -8.69 -8.01 -0.49
CA ALA A 164 -9.66 -8.02 0.58
C ALA A 164 -10.23 -6.63 0.93
N LEU A 165 -9.51 -5.55 0.62
CA LEU A 165 -9.83 -4.18 1.02
C LEU A 165 -10.18 -3.25 -0.14
N THR A 166 -9.96 -3.65 -1.41
CA THR A 166 -10.27 -2.84 -2.58
C THR A 166 -11.39 -3.46 -3.43
N ASP A 167 -12.10 -2.62 -4.16
CA ASP A 167 -13.06 -3.03 -5.19
C ASP A 167 -12.31 -3.37 -6.48
N PRO A 168 -12.44 -4.59 -7.02
CA PRO A 168 -11.65 -5.04 -8.16
C PRO A 168 -11.96 -4.29 -9.47
N LEU A 169 -13.15 -3.70 -9.60
CA LEU A 169 -13.53 -2.96 -10.80
C LEU A 169 -12.92 -1.56 -10.83
N THR A 170 -13.01 -0.84 -9.70
CA THR A 170 -12.71 0.59 -9.63
C THR A 170 -11.38 0.90 -8.94
N GLY A 171 -10.82 -0.06 -8.20
CA GLY A 171 -9.66 0.13 -7.35
C GLY A 171 -9.91 1.04 -6.14
N ALA A 172 -11.14 1.52 -5.92
CA ALA A 172 -11.52 2.20 -4.69
C ALA A 172 -11.47 1.22 -3.51
N GLU A 173 -11.44 1.71 -2.28
CA GLU A 173 -11.64 0.85 -1.12
C GLU A 173 -13.00 0.15 -1.24
N ASN A 174 -13.05 -1.14 -0.95
CA ASN A 174 -14.35 -1.81 -0.82
C ASN A 174 -14.98 -1.47 0.54
N ARG A 175 -16.18 -1.93 0.82
CA ARG A 175 -16.88 -1.65 2.08
C ARG A 175 -16.01 -1.94 3.32
N ARG A 176 -15.23 -3.03 3.31
CA ARG A 176 -14.33 -3.40 4.42
C ARG A 176 -13.13 -2.46 4.53
N GLY A 177 -12.54 -2.09 3.41
CA GLY A 177 -11.42 -1.13 3.35
C GLY A 177 -11.84 0.24 3.89
N PHE A 178 -12.98 0.74 3.42
CA PHE A 178 -13.55 2.01 3.87
C PHE A 178 -13.93 1.99 5.37
N GLU A 179 -14.49 0.89 5.87
CA GLU A 179 -14.77 0.74 7.30
C GLU A 179 -13.49 0.77 8.14
N ARG A 180 -12.40 0.16 7.66
CA ARG A 180 -11.08 0.20 8.32
C ARG A 180 -10.53 1.64 8.34
N ALA A 181 -10.63 2.38 7.23
CA ALA A 181 -10.24 3.78 7.16
C ALA A 181 -11.05 4.63 8.14
N TYR A 182 -12.37 4.47 8.15
CA TYR A 182 -13.25 5.16 9.10
C TYR A 182 -12.86 4.92 10.56
N ARG A 183 -12.61 3.66 10.95
CA ARG A 183 -12.20 3.33 12.32
C ARG A 183 -10.88 3.98 12.73
N ARG A 184 -9.93 4.09 11.79
CA ARG A 184 -8.65 4.79 12.02
C ARG A 184 -8.88 6.28 12.27
N GLU A 185 -9.65 6.94 11.41
CA GLU A 185 -9.93 8.37 11.55
C GLU A 185 -10.79 8.67 12.79
N TRP A 186 -11.73 7.80 13.12
CA TRP A 186 -12.48 7.89 14.38
C TRP A 186 -11.56 7.86 15.59
N SER A 187 -10.68 6.86 15.68
CA SER A 187 -9.72 6.71 16.78
C SER A 187 -8.73 7.87 16.85
N ARG A 188 -8.30 8.39 15.69
CA ARG A 188 -7.45 9.58 15.61
C ARG A 188 -8.18 10.82 16.10
N GLY A 189 -9.43 11.01 15.69
CA GLY A 189 -10.25 12.12 16.11
C GLY A 189 -10.46 12.15 17.62
N GLN A 190 -10.69 11.00 18.25
CA GLN A 190 -10.83 10.89 19.70
C GLN A 190 -9.56 11.27 20.47
N ARG A 191 -8.37 10.91 19.94
CA ARG A 191 -7.08 11.20 20.61
C ARG A 191 -6.59 12.63 20.41
N GLN A 192 -6.84 13.19 19.23
CA GLN A 192 -6.27 14.47 18.79
C GLN A 192 -7.30 15.59 18.65
N TYR A 193 -8.58 15.33 19.02
CA TYR A 193 -9.70 16.25 18.79
C TYR A 193 -9.82 16.67 17.31
N HIS A 194 -9.54 15.74 16.43
CA HIS A 194 -9.46 15.98 15.00
C HIS A 194 -10.82 15.71 14.35
N VAL A 195 -11.30 16.69 13.59
CA VAL A 195 -12.55 16.56 12.82
C VAL A 195 -12.29 15.85 11.50
N PHE A 196 -13.30 15.17 10.97
CA PHE A 196 -13.30 14.67 9.61
C PHE A 196 -14.70 14.79 9.02
N ALA A 197 -14.80 14.83 7.70
CA ALA A 197 -16.08 14.81 7.04
C ALA A 197 -16.30 13.48 6.29
N MET A 198 -17.56 13.13 6.13
CA MET A 198 -17.98 11.99 5.35
C MET A 198 -19.03 12.43 4.32
N ILE A 199 -18.88 11.95 3.09
CA ILE A 199 -19.81 12.16 1.98
C ILE A 199 -20.26 10.78 1.53
N LEU A 200 -21.55 10.60 1.34
CA LEU A 200 -22.15 9.46 0.67
C LEU A 200 -22.75 9.94 -0.66
N LEU A 201 -22.47 9.25 -1.74
CA LEU A 201 -22.99 9.60 -3.06
C LEU A 201 -23.42 8.37 -3.84
N ASP A 202 -24.35 8.59 -4.77
CA ASP A 202 -24.91 7.56 -5.65
C ASP A 202 -25.12 8.19 -7.04
N LEU A 203 -24.75 7.45 -8.08
CA LEU A 203 -24.88 7.91 -9.47
C LEU A 203 -26.34 7.92 -9.90
N ASP A 204 -26.80 9.09 -10.33
CA ASP A 204 -28.18 9.27 -10.79
C ASP A 204 -28.44 8.47 -12.07
N HIS A 205 -29.52 7.69 -12.09
CA HIS A 205 -29.95 6.92 -13.25
C HIS A 205 -28.94 5.89 -13.77
N PHE A 206 -28.00 5.41 -12.95
CA PHE A 206 -26.98 4.46 -13.37
C PHE A 206 -27.54 3.17 -13.97
N LYS A 207 -28.65 2.66 -13.42
CA LYS A 207 -29.34 1.50 -14.01
C LYS A 207 -29.77 1.78 -15.46
N GLN A 208 -30.28 2.96 -15.76
CA GLN A 208 -30.68 3.35 -17.11
C GLN A 208 -29.47 3.37 -18.08
N VAL A 209 -28.29 3.77 -17.59
CA VAL A 209 -27.06 3.69 -18.41
C VAL A 209 -26.73 2.24 -18.75
N ASN A 210 -26.84 1.32 -17.78
CA ASN A 210 -26.63 -0.10 -18.04
C ASN A 210 -27.67 -0.67 -19.02
N ASP A 211 -28.94 -0.30 -18.85
CA ASP A 211 -30.02 -0.80 -19.67
C ASP A 211 -29.92 -0.30 -21.14
N VAL A 212 -29.46 0.93 -21.35
CA VAL A 212 -29.34 1.56 -22.69
C VAL A 212 -28.00 1.28 -23.37
N HIS A 213 -26.89 1.32 -22.61
CA HIS A 213 -25.52 1.28 -23.16
C HIS A 213 -24.75 0.02 -22.80
N GLY A 214 -25.36 -0.91 -22.07
CA GLY A 214 -24.75 -2.16 -21.63
C GLY A 214 -23.85 -2.01 -20.40
N HIS A 215 -23.62 -3.13 -19.71
CA HIS A 215 -22.81 -3.19 -18.49
C HIS A 215 -21.36 -2.74 -18.68
N GLY A 216 -20.77 -2.98 -19.86
CA GLY A 216 -19.41 -2.51 -20.17
C GLY A 216 -19.27 -0.97 -20.11
N THR A 217 -20.30 -0.24 -20.54
CA THR A 217 -20.35 1.23 -20.40
C THR A 217 -20.54 1.64 -18.96
N GLY A 218 -21.41 0.95 -18.21
CA GLY A 218 -21.56 1.18 -16.77
C GLY A 218 -20.24 0.99 -16.01
N ASP A 219 -19.49 -0.06 -16.32
CA ASP A 219 -18.18 -0.31 -15.74
C ASP A 219 -17.18 0.83 -16.04
N ARG A 220 -17.19 1.36 -17.26
CA ARG A 220 -16.37 2.54 -17.63
C ARG A 220 -16.81 3.79 -16.86
N VAL A 221 -18.09 3.99 -16.65
CA VAL A 221 -18.64 5.09 -15.83
C VAL A 221 -18.14 5.00 -14.40
N LEU A 222 -18.21 3.83 -13.77
CA LEU A 222 -17.72 3.61 -12.40
C LEU A 222 -16.21 3.84 -12.28
N LYS A 223 -15.42 3.36 -13.26
CA LYS A 223 -13.99 3.62 -13.33
C LYS A 223 -13.69 5.11 -13.53
N GLY A 224 -14.39 5.75 -14.44
CA GLY A 224 -14.26 7.18 -14.72
C GLY A 224 -14.59 8.04 -13.50
N LEU A 225 -15.64 7.69 -12.76
CA LEU A 225 -15.99 8.36 -11.50
C LEU A 225 -14.83 8.28 -10.49
N CYS A 226 -14.26 7.09 -10.29
CA CYS A 226 -13.13 6.94 -9.37
C CYS A 226 -11.90 7.73 -9.80
N GLN A 227 -11.58 7.76 -11.10
CA GLN A 227 -10.46 8.56 -11.63
C GLN A 227 -10.71 10.05 -11.42
N THR A 228 -11.92 10.52 -11.72
CA THR A 228 -12.32 11.92 -11.54
C THR A 228 -12.25 12.34 -10.07
N LEU A 229 -12.79 11.53 -9.17
CA LEU A 229 -12.74 11.82 -7.74
C LEU A 229 -11.30 11.84 -7.22
N ARG A 230 -10.49 10.84 -7.56
CA ARG A 230 -9.07 10.80 -7.13
C ARG A 230 -8.25 11.97 -7.62
N SER A 231 -8.54 12.52 -8.81
CA SER A 231 -7.81 13.68 -9.35
C SER A 231 -8.01 14.97 -8.54
N ILE A 232 -9.08 15.05 -7.76
CA ILE A 232 -9.44 16.22 -6.93
C ILE A 232 -9.29 15.96 -5.42
N MET A 233 -9.03 14.72 -5.02
CA MET A 233 -8.83 14.31 -3.62
C MET A 233 -7.36 14.46 -3.20
N ARG A 234 -7.15 14.62 -1.90
CA ARG A 234 -5.81 14.62 -1.29
C ARG A 234 -5.34 13.18 -1.08
N PRO A 235 -4.02 12.92 -0.98
CA PRO A 235 -3.50 11.59 -0.64
C PRO A 235 -4.01 11.02 0.67
N THR A 236 -4.44 11.88 1.60
CA THR A 236 -5.00 11.50 2.91
C THR A 236 -6.49 11.19 2.87
N ASP A 237 -7.18 11.52 1.78
CA ASP A 237 -8.61 11.28 1.65
C ASP A 237 -8.86 9.82 1.23
N HIS A 238 -9.98 9.26 1.67
CA HIS A 238 -10.36 7.90 1.34
C HIS A 238 -11.59 7.86 0.44
N LEU A 239 -11.54 7.03 -0.59
CA LEU A 239 -12.65 6.77 -1.51
C LEU A 239 -13.03 5.30 -1.44
N GLY A 240 -14.26 5.02 -1.03
CA GLY A 240 -14.81 3.68 -0.95
C GLY A 240 -16.00 3.48 -1.88
N ARG A 241 -16.10 2.28 -2.46
CA ARG A 241 -17.31 1.79 -3.13
C ARG A 241 -18.04 0.86 -2.17
N LEU A 242 -19.21 1.29 -1.71
CA LEU A 242 -19.99 0.56 -0.69
C LEU A 242 -20.90 -0.51 -1.29
N GLY A 243 -21.28 -0.36 -2.56
CA GLY A 243 -22.09 -1.30 -3.31
C GLY A 243 -22.45 -0.71 -4.67
N GLY A 244 -22.76 -1.53 -5.67
CA GLY A 244 -23.28 -1.08 -6.97
C GLY A 244 -22.73 0.25 -7.49
N GLU A 245 -23.56 1.27 -7.44
CA GLU A 245 -23.27 2.67 -7.80
C GLU A 245 -23.06 3.61 -6.60
N GLU A 246 -22.99 3.06 -5.38
CA GLU A 246 -22.85 3.81 -4.15
C GLU A 246 -21.37 3.97 -3.76
N PHE A 247 -20.95 5.21 -3.51
CA PHE A 247 -19.60 5.56 -3.08
C PHE A 247 -19.63 6.39 -1.80
N ALA A 248 -18.57 6.26 -1.03
CA ALA A 248 -18.34 7.09 0.15
C ALA A 248 -16.96 7.74 0.09
N ILE A 249 -16.86 8.96 0.59
CA ILE A 249 -15.60 9.71 0.70
C ILE A 249 -15.41 10.09 2.15
N LEU A 250 -14.20 9.86 2.67
CA LEU A 250 -13.78 10.28 4.00
C LEU A 250 -12.69 11.34 3.83
N LEU A 251 -12.87 12.47 4.49
CA LEU A 251 -12.02 13.66 4.35
C LEU A 251 -11.42 14.01 5.72
N PRO A 252 -10.25 13.46 6.08
CA PRO A 252 -9.56 13.80 7.32
C PRO A 252 -9.25 15.29 7.40
N GLY A 253 -9.52 15.91 8.55
CA GLY A 253 -9.22 17.33 8.81
C GLY A 253 -10.07 18.33 8.03
N CYS A 254 -11.11 17.87 7.34
CA CYS A 254 -12.01 18.78 6.64
C CYS A 254 -12.93 19.48 7.64
N GLN A 255 -12.77 20.81 7.77
CA GLN A 255 -13.57 21.64 8.63
C GLN A 255 -14.97 21.90 8.02
N PRO A 256 -16.00 22.15 8.86
CA PRO A 256 -17.36 22.42 8.37
C PRO A 256 -17.44 23.51 7.29
N GLU A 257 -16.65 24.57 7.46
CA GLU A 257 -16.63 25.73 6.58
C GLU A 257 -16.07 25.40 5.18
N GLN A 258 -15.23 24.36 5.08
CA GLN A 258 -14.61 23.91 3.84
C GLN A 258 -15.46 22.88 3.10
N LEU A 259 -16.31 22.17 3.84
CA LEU A 259 -16.99 20.96 3.35
C LEU A 259 -17.92 21.27 2.19
N GLU A 260 -18.67 22.36 2.24
CA GLU A 260 -19.59 22.77 1.16
C GLU A 260 -18.86 23.07 -0.15
N THR A 261 -17.69 23.71 -0.05
CA THR A 261 -16.83 23.97 -1.21
C THR A 261 -16.30 22.68 -1.83
N VAL A 262 -15.89 21.72 -0.97
CA VAL A 262 -15.41 20.40 -1.43
C VAL A 262 -16.54 19.64 -2.11
N VAL A 263 -17.72 19.61 -1.52
CA VAL A 263 -18.91 18.96 -2.06
C VAL A 263 -19.31 19.58 -3.42
N SER A 264 -19.29 20.89 -3.53
CA SER A 264 -19.60 21.60 -4.79
C SER A 264 -18.60 21.24 -5.89
N ARG A 265 -17.30 21.14 -5.55
CA ARG A 265 -16.25 20.71 -6.48
C ARG A 265 -16.46 19.27 -6.93
N ILE A 266 -16.76 18.36 -6.01
CA ILE A 266 -17.07 16.95 -6.32
C ILE A 266 -18.24 16.88 -7.30
N ARG A 267 -19.35 17.54 -6.99
CA ARG A 267 -20.54 17.58 -7.84
C ARG A 267 -20.22 18.08 -9.25
N GLN A 268 -19.49 19.20 -9.35
CA GLN A 268 -19.12 19.77 -10.64
C GLN A 268 -18.21 18.83 -11.43
N SER A 269 -17.22 18.23 -10.80
CA SER A 269 -16.30 17.29 -11.45
C SER A 269 -17.03 16.06 -12.00
N ILE A 270 -18.06 15.56 -11.29
CA ILE A 270 -18.90 14.46 -11.79
C ILE A 270 -19.72 14.89 -13.00
N ARG A 271 -20.32 16.09 -13.00
CA ARG A 271 -21.05 16.65 -14.15
C ARG A 271 -20.19 16.82 -15.40
N ASP A 272 -18.94 17.21 -15.19
CA ASP A 272 -17.98 17.46 -16.28
C ASP A 272 -17.34 16.18 -16.80
N MET A 273 -17.52 15.07 -16.07
CA MET A 273 -17.00 13.76 -16.47
C MET A 273 -17.64 13.29 -17.77
N GLN A 274 -16.79 12.84 -18.70
CA GLN A 274 -17.22 12.33 -20.00
C GLN A 274 -16.71 10.88 -20.15
N VAL A 275 -17.64 9.97 -20.41
CA VAL A 275 -17.33 8.56 -20.65
C VAL A 275 -17.86 8.18 -22.03
N MET A 276 -17.03 7.53 -22.83
CA MET A 276 -17.43 7.05 -24.15
C MET A 276 -18.10 5.68 -24.04
N ASN A 277 -19.27 5.51 -24.69
CA ASN A 277 -19.87 4.19 -24.91
C ASN A 277 -19.19 3.46 -26.10
N ASP A 278 -19.67 2.27 -26.43
CA ASP A 278 -19.12 1.45 -27.52
C ASP A 278 -19.31 2.08 -28.91
N ASP A 279 -20.36 2.90 -29.06
CA ASP A 279 -20.68 3.66 -30.28
C ASP A 279 -19.93 5.00 -30.36
N ARG A 280 -18.96 5.25 -29.47
CA ARG A 280 -18.21 6.52 -29.34
C ARG A 280 -19.09 7.73 -29.03
N GLN A 281 -20.25 7.52 -28.42
CA GLN A 281 -21.09 8.59 -27.91
C GLN A 281 -20.70 8.93 -26.48
N THR A 282 -20.75 10.20 -26.14
CA THR A 282 -20.45 10.68 -24.78
C THR A 282 -21.64 10.43 -23.85
N VAL A 283 -21.40 9.65 -22.80
CA VAL A 283 -22.33 9.46 -21.69
C VAL A 283 -21.94 10.43 -20.58
N ARG A 284 -22.91 11.22 -20.11
CA ARG A 284 -22.74 12.14 -18.97
C ARG A 284 -23.54 11.63 -17.79
N MET A 285 -23.01 11.85 -16.61
CA MET A 285 -23.62 11.42 -15.36
C MET A 285 -23.78 12.59 -14.40
N THR A 286 -24.76 12.46 -13.51
CA THR A 286 -24.84 13.28 -12.29
C THR A 286 -24.84 12.35 -11.09
N ALA A 287 -24.64 12.91 -9.92
CA ALA A 287 -24.74 12.18 -8.66
C ALA A 287 -25.56 12.97 -7.65
N SER A 288 -26.32 12.24 -6.89
CA SER A 288 -26.95 12.74 -5.66
C SER A 288 -26.15 12.27 -4.46
N GLY A 289 -26.12 13.07 -3.41
CA GLY A 289 -25.33 12.73 -2.23
C GLY A 289 -25.82 13.40 -0.96
N SER A 290 -25.19 13.02 0.12
CA SER A 290 -25.34 13.62 1.42
C SER A 290 -23.96 13.74 2.08
N TYR A 291 -23.81 14.64 3.04
CA TYR A 291 -22.56 14.87 3.72
C TYR A 291 -22.75 15.32 5.15
N VAL A 292 -21.76 15.02 6.00
CA VAL A 292 -21.74 15.41 7.40
C VAL A 292 -20.30 15.68 7.84
N CYS A 293 -20.14 16.66 8.75
CA CYS A 293 -18.89 16.85 9.48
C CYS A 293 -19.00 16.16 10.84
N ILE A 294 -17.97 15.42 11.21
CA ILE A 294 -17.97 14.56 12.40
C ILE A 294 -16.85 15.00 13.34
N THR A 295 -17.21 15.29 14.57
CA THR A 295 -16.29 15.59 15.67
C THR A 295 -16.34 14.45 16.68
N PRO A 296 -15.42 13.47 16.63
CA PRO A 296 -15.42 12.38 17.58
C PRO A 296 -15.19 12.89 19.03
N ARG A 297 -16.05 12.46 19.95
CA ARG A 297 -15.88 12.79 21.38
C ARG A 297 -15.19 11.64 22.11
N PRO A 298 -14.40 11.92 23.16
CA PRO A 298 -13.84 10.88 24.01
C PRO A 298 -14.95 9.93 24.52
N HIS A 299 -14.66 8.64 24.55
CA HIS A 299 -15.57 7.58 24.97
C HIS A 299 -16.85 7.39 24.13
N GLN A 300 -17.06 8.16 23.08
CA GLN A 300 -18.14 7.94 22.14
C GLN A 300 -17.79 6.77 21.22
N GLN A 301 -18.73 5.87 20.98
CA GLN A 301 -18.63 4.87 19.94
C GLN A 301 -19.75 5.13 18.91
N LEU A 302 -19.35 5.35 17.67
CA LEU A 302 -20.28 5.50 16.56
C LEU A 302 -19.77 4.63 15.42
N GLU A 303 -20.54 3.62 15.08
CA GLU A 303 -20.16 2.71 14.01
C GLU A 303 -20.49 3.33 12.63
N LEU A 304 -19.69 3.01 11.61
CA LEU A 304 -19.89 3.47 10.24
C LEU A 304 -21.33 3.26 9.77
N ARG A 305 -21.94 2.11 10.08
CA ARG A 305 -23.31 1.79 9.68
C ARG A 305 -24.35 2.80 10.19
N GLN A 306 -24.14 3.41 11.36
CA GLN A 306 -25.05 4.39 11.93
C GLN A 306 -24.95 5.71 11.18
N ILE A 307 -23.74 6.13 10.81
CA ILE A 307 -23.52 7.33 10.00
C ILE A 307 -24.08 7.13 8.60
N VAL A 308 -23.78 5.99 7.97
CA VAL A 308 -24.32 5.66 6.63
C VAL A 308 -25.85 5.71 6.66
N LYS A 309 -26.50 5.10 7.65
CA LYS A 309 -27.97 5.16 7.79
C LYS A 309 -28.49 6.60 7.92
N HIS A 310 -27.77 7.47 8.60
CA HIS A 310 -28.16 8.88 8.73
C HIS A 310 -27.99 9.62 7.39
N LEU A 311 -26.88 9.38 6.70
CA LEU A 311 -26.61 9.93 5.38
C LEU A 311 -27.59 9.43 4.31
N ASP A 312 -28.00 8.16 4.37
CA ASP A 312 -29.00 7.55 3.45
C ASP A 312 -30.32 8.31 3.44
N ILE A 313 -30.77 8.80 4.60
CA ILE A 313 -32.00 9.60 4.70
C ILE A 313 -31.89 10.88 3.87
N CYS A 314 -30.74 11.57 3.96
CA CYS A 314 -30.52 12.80 3.21
C CYS A 314 -30.23 12.52 1.73
N LEU A 315 -29.55 11.43 1.40
CA LEU A 315 -29.35 10.97 0.03
C LEU A 315 -30.69 10.66 -0.65
N TYR A 316 -31.57 9.98 0.06
CA TYR A 316 -32.93 9.71 -0.42
C TYR A 316 -33.69 11.01 -0.73
N ARG A 317 -33.61 12.01 0.15
CA ARG A 317 -34.19 13.35 -0.07
C ARG A 317 -33.56 14.01 -1.31
N ALA A 318 -32.25 13.97 -1.48
CA ALA A 318 -31.56 14.53 -2.63
C ALA A 318 -32.08 13.93 -3.94
N LYS A 319 -32.30 12.60 -3.98
CA LYS A 319 -32.91 11.91 -5.14
C LYS A 319 -34.35 12.33 -5.40
N HIS A 320 -35.15 12.53 -4.36
CA HIS A 320 -36.58 12.93 -4.49
C HIS A 320 -36.78 14.40 -4.85
N GLU A 321 -35.89 15.28 -4.40
CA GLU A 321 -35.95 16.72 -4.67
C GLU A 321 -35.43 17.12 -6.06
N GLY A 322 -35.18 16.13 -6.95
CA GLY A 322 -34.82 16.37 -8.35
C GLY A 322 -33.40 15.98 -8.71
N ARG A 323 -32.72 15.22 -7.85
CA ARG A 323 -31.36 14.67 -8.08
C ARG A 323 -30.28 15.72 -8.28
N ASP A 324 -29.08 15.27 -8.65
CA ASP A 324 -27.93 16.14 -8.95
C ASP A 324 -27.70 17.20 -7.87
N ARG A 325 -27.75 16.79 -6.61
CA ARG A 325 -27.55 17.63 -5.43
C ARG A 325 -27.01 16.86 -4.25
N PHE A 326 -26.41 17.61 -3.33
CA PHE A 326 -25.93 17.08 -2.07
C PHE A 326 -26.60 17.80 -0.92
N ILE A 327 -27.04 17.04 0.08
CA ILE A 327 -27.75 17.56 1.25
C ILE A 327 -26.90 17.35 2.49
N CYS A 328 -26.74 18.42 3.29
CA CYS A 328 -26.08 18.33 4.59
C CYS A 328 -26.98 17.57 5.58
N ALA A 329 -26.43 16.56 6.22
CA ALA A 329 -27.19 15.73 7.17
C ALA A 329 -27.31 16.35 8.58
N GLY A 330 -26.83 17.59 8.77
CA GLY A 330 -26.77 18.23 10.09
C GLY A 330 -25.74 17.56 10.99
N GLN A 331 -25.45 18.20 12.13
CA GLN A 331 -24.58 17.62 13.16
C GLN A 331 -25.35 16.68 14.08
#